data_703b35398cf0d0a610edcfb27990f0fb
#
_entry.id   703b35398cf0d0a610edcfb27990f0fb
#
_cell.length_a   1.000
_cell.length_b   1.000
_cell.length_c   1.000
_cell.angle_alpha   90.00
_cell.angle_beta   90.00
_cell.angle_gamma   90.00
#
_symmetry.space_group_name_H-M   'P 1'
#
loop_
_entity.id
_entity.type
_entity.pdbx_description
1 polymer ?
#
loop_
_entity_poly.entity_id
_entity_poly.type
_entity_poly.pdbx_seq_one_letter_code
_entity_poly.pdbx_strand_id
1 'polypeptide(L)'
;MAFLDGQPVTVLADVKGKDFTECAKRNYGMPMPEGYRKALRLMKQAEKFNRPIISFVNTPGAFCGVEAEERGQGEAIARNLLEMSALKVPVLCILIGEGGSGGALATAVGNEVWMMENATYSILSPEGFASILWKDADRAREASEVMNITSEDLKRLGVIERIVPEYGGADQSTVEAIGGYLKEHIKEFLQKYTGMTGEQIAEERYERFRKY
;
A
#
# COMPACT_ATOMS: atom_id res chain seq x y z
N MET A 1 0.00 8.10 -15.21
CA MET A 1 -0.36 7.14 -16.25
C MET A 1 0.94 6.54 -16.80
N ALA A 2 0.97 5.23 -16.98
CA ALA A 2 2.09 4.49 -17.56
C ALA A 2 1.55 3.43 -18.52
N PHE A 3 2.44 2.77 -19.25
CA PHE A 3 2.12 1.63 -20.10
C PHE A 3 2.94 0.42 -19.66
N LEU A 4 2.27 -0.70 -19.43
CA LEU A 4 2.90 -1.99 -19.20
C LEU A 4 2.65 -2.86 -20.44
N ASP A 5 3.70 -3.06 -21.25
CA ASP A 5 3.62 -3.78 -22.53
C ASP A 5 2.41 -3.35 -23.41
N GLY A 6 2.21 -2.04 -23.55
CA GLY A 6 1.13 -1.46 -24.34
C GLY A 6 -0.21 -1.29 -23.61
N GLN A 7 -0.40 -1.93 -22.46
CA GLN A 7 -1.61 -1.77 -21.64
C GLN A 7 -1.52 -0.52 -20.78
N PRO A 8 -2.47 0.44 -20.87
CA PRO A 8 -2.46 1.64 -20.05
C PRO A 8 -2.84 1.30 -18.61
N VAL A 9 -2.04 1.79 -17.65
CA VAL A 9 -2.26 1.64 -16.21
C VAL A 9 -2.12 2.99 -15.51
N THR A 10 -2.74 3.13 -14.35
CA THR A 10 -2.51 4.26 -13.44
C THR A 10 -1.60 3.79 -12.31
N VAL A 11 -0.44 4.41 -12.16
CA VAL A 11 0.50 4.12 -11.09
C VAL A 11 0.46 5.22 -10.05
N LEU A 12 0.30 4.84 -8.80
CA LEU A 12 0.43 5.68 -7.61
C LEU A 12 1.65 5.19 -6.83
N ALA A 13 2.33 6.09 -6.15
CA ALA A 13 3.46 5.72 -5.29
C ALA A 13 3.64 6.74 -4.17
N ASP A 14 3.89 6.24 -2.97
CA ASP A 14 4.44 7.05 -1.89
C ASP A 14 5.94 7.24 -2.14
N VAL A 15 6.41 8.46 -1.98
CA VAL A 15 7.82 8.78 -2.21
C VAL A 15 8.45 9.27 -0.91
N LYS A 16 9.35 8.48 -0.36
CA LYS A 16 9.99 8.76 0.92
C LYS A 16 11.19 9.71 0.80
N GLY A 17 11.95 9.61 -0.28
CA GLY A 17 13.20 10.34 -0.51
C GLY A 17 14.41 9.42 -0.45
N LYS A 18 15.51 9.86 -1.08
CA LYS A 18 16.76 9.08 -1.21
C LYS A 18 17.87 9.50 -0.23
N ASP A 19 17.73 10.65 0.39
CA ASP A 19 18.65 11.20 1.38
C ASP A 19 17.88 11.93 2.49
N PHE A 20 18.56 12.28 3.57
CA PHE A 20 17.94 12.92 4.74
C PHE A 20 17.20 14.21 4.38
N THR A 21 17.76 15.03 3.50
CA THR A 21 17.17 16.32 3.10
C THR A 21 15.89 16.10 2.27
N GLU A 22 15.91 15.14 1.36
CA GLU A 22 14.73 14.79 0.57
C GLU A 22 13.67 14.11 1.44
N CYS A 23 14.06 13.20 2.34
CA CYS A 23 13.14 12.59 3.30
C CYS A 23 12.42 13.64 4.15
N ALA A 24 13.14 14.61 4.69
CA ALA A 24 12.55 15.70 5.47
C ALA A 24 11.54 16.53 4.65
N LYS A 25 11.87 16.86 3.40
CA LYS A 25 10.96 17.58 2.49
C LYS A 25 9.70 16.79 2.15
N ARG A 26 9.74 15.48 2.24
CA ARG A 26 8.63 14.56 1.95
C ARG A 26 7.96 14.03 3.20
N ASN A 27 8.17 14.69 4.35
CA ASN A 27 7.67 14.26 5.66
C ASN A 27 7.99 12.78 5.95
N TYR A 28 9.19 12.31 5.55
CA TYR A 28 9.63 10.91 5.71
C TYR A 28 8.67 9.87 5.10
N GLY A 29 7.98 10.26 4.04
CA GLY A 29 6.99 9.40 3.38
C GLY A 29 5.61 9.44 4.03
N MET A 30 5.36 10.34 4.97
CA MET A 30 4.04 10.53 5.59
C MET A 30 3.19 11.49 4.76
N PRO A 31 2.12 11.02 4.09
CA PRO A 31 1.30 11.89 3.26
C PRO A 31 0.49 12.89 4.09
N MET A 32 0.39 14.10 3.57
CA MET A 32 -0.57 15.11 4.01
C MET A 32 -1.95 14.84 3.39
N PRO A 33 -3.05 15.47 3.87
CA PRO A 33 -4.40 15.26 3.34
C PRO A 33 -4.49 15.45 1.82
N GLU A 34 -3.73 16.40 1.30
CA GLU A 34 -3.67 16.69 -0.14
C GLU A 34 -3.10 15.52 -0.95
N GLY A 35 -2.17 14.75 -0.37
CA GLY A 35 -1.62 13.54 -0.98
C GLY A 35 -2.70 12.48 -1.18
N TYR A 36 -3.50 12.21 -0.17
CA TYR A 36 -4.62 11.28 -0.23
C TYR A 36 -5.70 11.73 -1.22
N ARG A 37 -6.08 13.01 -1.19
CA ARG A 37 -7.04 13.59 -2.14
C ARG A 37 -6.54 13.53 -3.58
N LYS A 38 -5.25 13.77 -3.79
CA LYS A 38 -4.62 13.61 -5.11
C LYS A 38 -4.65 12.16 -5.58
N ALA A 39 -4.32 11.21 -4.70
CA ALA A 39 -4.40 9.78 -5.01
C ALA A 39 -5.83 9.38 -5.41
N LEU A 40 -6.83 9.75 -4.61
CA LEU A 40 -8.24 9.48 -4.90
C LEU A 40 -8.67 10.05 -6.25
N ARG A 41 -8.33 11.31 -6.53
CA ARG A 41 -8.66 11.94 -7.82
C ARG A 41 -8.09 11.14 -8.99
N LEU A 42 -6.86 10.62 -8.87
CA LEU A 42 -6.23 9.82 -9.91
C LEU A 42 -6.86 8.42 -10.02
N MET A 43 -7.29 7.82 -8.90
CA MET A 43 -8.02 6.56 -8.88
C MET A 43 -9.39 6.70 -9.58
N LYS A 44 -10.15 7.75 -9.28
CA LYS A 44 -11.43 8.03 -9.96
C LYS A 44 -11.24 8.33 -11.45
N GLN A 45 -10.13 8.97 -11.82
CA GLN A 45 -9.79 9.15 -13.22
C GLN A 45 -9.44 7.80 -13.90
N ALA A 46 -8.74 6.91 -13.20
CA ALA A 46 -8.42 5.57 -13.69
C ALA A 46 -9.71 4.78 -13.94
N GLU A 47 -10.64 4.78 -12.99
CA GLU A 47 -11.94 4.15 -13.10
C GLU A 47 -12.74 4.67 -14.33
N LYS A 48 -12.80 6.00 -14.49
CA LYS A 48 -13.50 6.64 -15.62
C LYS A 48 -12.99 6.16 -16.99
N PHE A 49 -11.70 5.84 -17.09
CA PHE A 49 -11.05 5.40 -18.33
C PHE A 49 -10.73 3.90 -18.35
N ASN A 50 -11.35 3.11 -17.47
CA ASN A 50 -11.14 1.65 -17.35
C ASN A 50 -9.68 1.24 -17.28
N ARG A 51 -8.85 2.02 -16.55
CA ARG A 51 -7.44 1.71 -16.35
C ARG A 51 -7.23 1.00 -15.02
N PRO A 52 -6.57 -0.15 -15.00
CA PRO A 52 -6.11 -0.76 -13.75
C PRO A 52 -5.22 0.20 -12.95
N ILE A 53 -5.24 0.04 -11.63
CA ILE A 53 -4.46 0.84 -10.69
C ILE A 53 -3.39 -0.03 -10.06
N ILE A 54 -2.16 0.46 -10.04
CA ILE A 54 -1.04 -0.12 -9.29
C ILE A 54 -0.60 0.91 -8.28
N SER A 55 -0.70 0.56 -6.99
CA SER A 55 -0.34 1.43 -5.87
C SER A 55 0.89 0.89 -5.17
N PHE A 56 2.02 1.61 -5.24
CA PHE A 56 3.21 1.33 -4.45
C PHE A 56 3.15 2.07 -3.13
N VAL A 57 3.10 1.32 -2.04
CA VAL A 57 2.92 1.84 -0.68
C VAL A 57 4.24 1.81 0.07
N ASN A 58 4.67 2.97 0.58
CA ASN A 58 5.86 3.11 1.40
C ASN A 58 5.74 4.29 2.36
N THR A 59 4.97 4.09 3.42
CA THR A 59 4.73 5.13 4.43
C THR A 59 4.71 4.54 5.84
N PRO A 60 5.36 5.17 6.83
CA PRO A 60 5.21 4.80 8.24
C PRO A 60 3.81 5.13 8.79
N GLY A 61 3.02 5.91 8.05
CA GLY A 61 1.67 6.35 8.42
C GLY A 61 1.33 7.71 7.83
N ALA A 62 0.14 8.20 8.12
CA ALA A 62 -0.26 9.55 7.75
C ALA A 62 0.49 10.60 8.59
N PHE A 63 0.76 11.77 8.04
CA PHE A 63 1.37 12.86 8.80
C PHE A 63 0.45 13.27 9.97
N CYS A 64 1.00 13.33 11.18
CA CYS A 64 0.27 13.53 12.43
C CYS A 64 0.46 14.94 13.04
N GLY A 65 0.62 15.96 12.21
CA GLY A 65 0.75 17.35 12.66
C GLY A 65 -0.60 18.09 12.73
N VAL A 66 -0.68 19.13 13.56
CA VAL A 66 -1.86 19.99 13.71
C VAL A 66 -2.35 20.50 12.36
N GLU A 67 -1.44 20.93 11.50
CA GLU A 67 -1.76 21.42 10.16
C GLU A 67 -2.41 20.38 9.24
N ALA A 68 -2.12 19.08 9.44
CA ALA A 68 -2.79 18.02 8.70
C ALA A 68 -4.21 17.77 9.26
N GLU A 69 -4.37 17.80 10.57
CA GLU A 69 -5.68 17.68 11.20
C GLU A 69 -6.62 18.84 10.81
N GLU A 70 -6.14 20.07 10.83
CA GLU A 70 -6.89 21.26 10.38
C GLU A 70 -7.36 21.15 8.93
N ARG A 71 -6.60 20.45 8.08
CA ARG A 71 -6.97 20.23 6.68
C ARG A 71 -7.70 18.91 6.43
N GLY A 72 -8.11 18.21 7.50
CA GLY A 72 -8.96 17.02 7.44
C GLY A 72 -8.22 15.74 7.06
N GLN A 73 -7.14 15.41 7.78
CA GLN A 73 -6.36 14.19 7.56
C GLN A 73 -7.22 12.93 7.70
N GLY A 74 -7.98 12.82 8.78
CA GLY A 74 -8.87 11.67 9.03
C GLY A 74 -9.94 11.52 7.96
N GLU A 75 -10.55 12.63 7.51
CA GLU A 75 -11.54 12.62 6.43
C GLU A 75 -10.91 12.15 5.10
N ALA A 76 -9.73 12.65 4.75
CA ALA A 76 -9.06 12.27 3.52
C ALA A 76 -8.72 10.77 3.48
N ILE A 77 -8.29 10.20 4.61
CA ILE A 77 -8.05 8.76 4.77
C ILE A 77 -9.36 7.98 4.64
N ALA A 78 -10.38 8.33 5.44
CA ALA A 78 -11.66 7.64 5.45
C ALA A 78 -12.33 7.66 4.06
N ARG A 79 -12.24 8.79 3.37
CA ARG A 79 -12.76 8.93 2.01
C ARG A 79 -12.05 8.01 1.02
N ASN A 80 -10.72 7.89 1.11
CA ASN A 80 -9.97 6.96 0.27
C ASN A 80 -10.40 5.52 0.51
N LEU A 81 -10.54 5.09 1.77
CA LEU A 81 -11.00 3.74 2.10
C LEU A 81 -12.35 3.42 1.47
N LEU A 82 -13.31 4.33 1.66
CA LEU A 82 -14.66 4.17 1.13
C LEU A 82 -14.66 4.10 -0.41
N GLU A 83 -14.00 5.04 -1.06
CA GLU A 83 -14.03 5.14 -2.52
C GLU A 83 -13.20 4.02 -3.18
N MET A 84 -12.08 3.62 -2.59
CA MET A 84 -11.28 2.50 -3.11
C MET A 84 -12.03 1.17 -3.03
N SER A 85 -12.80 0.95 -1.97
CA SER A 85 -13.59 -0.28 -1.84
C SER A 85 -14.60 -0.46 -2.98
N ALA A 86 -15.11 0.64 -3.52
CA ALA A 86 -16.14 0.66 -4.57
C ALA A 86 -15.59 0.78 -6.01
N LEU A 87 -14.28 0.93 -6.21
CA LEU A 87 -13.70 1.09 -7.55
C LEU A 87 -14.00 -0.11 -8.46
N LYS A 88 -14.45 0.17 -9.67
CA LYS A 88 -14.85 -0.82 -10.69
C LYS A 88 -13.72 -1.20 -11.66
N VAL A 89 -12.48 -0.99 -11.25
CA VAL A 89 -11.27 -1.38 -11.99
C VAL A 89 -10.36 -2.20 -11.08
N PRO A 90 -9.50 -3.08 -11.62
CA PRO A 90 -8.54 -3.82 -10.82
C PRO A 90 -7.59 -2.89 -10.08
N VAL A 91 -7.37 -3.14 -8.79
CA VAL A 91 -6.44 -2.42 -7.94
C VAL A 91 -5.45 -3.41 -7.34
N LEU A 92 -4.19 -3.26 -7.69
CA LEU A 92 -3.07 -3.96 -7.08
C LEU A 92 -2.31 -3.01 -6.16
N CYS A 93 -2.11 -3.42 -4.92
CA CYS A 93 -1.30 -2.68 -3.95
C CYS A 93 -0.02 -3.45 -3.65
N ILE A 94 1.12 -2.78 -3.65
CA ILE A 94 2.44 -3.39 -3.41
C ILE A 94 3.14 -2.58 -2.33
N LEU A 95 3.33 -3.20 -1.16
CA LEU A 95 4.12 -2.61 -0.08
C LEU A 95 5.60 -2.81 -0.40
N ILE A 96 6.33 -1.71 -0.56
CA ILE A 96 7.74 -1.75 -0.97
C ILE A 96 8.73 -1.41 0.16
N GLY A 97 8.23 -1.18 1.36
CA GLY A 97 9.04 -0.89 2.55
C GLY A 97 8.16 -0.88 3.78
N GLU A 98 7.62 0.26 4.16
CA GLU A 98 6.75 0.38 5.33
C GLU A 98 5.28 0.59 4.90
N GLY A 99 4.39 -0.16 5.54
CA GLY A 99 2.96 0.04 5.45
C GLY A 99 2.36 0.31 6.83
N GLY A 100 2.30 1.58 7.23
CA GLY A 100 1.86 1.98 8.58
C GLY A 100 0.39 2.42 8.64
N SER A 101 -0.39 1.74 9.47
CA SER A 101 -1.71 2.16 9.95
C SER A 101 -2.71 2.55 8.84
N GLY A 102 -3.67 3.41 9.18
CA GLY A 102 -4.64 3.97 8.24
C GLY A 102 -4.01 4.76 7.09
N GLY A 103 -2.81 5.32 7.30
CA GLY A 103 -2.08 6.03 6.28
C GLY A 103 -1.71 5.16 5.09
N ALA A 104 -1.19 3.97 5.35
CA ALA A 104 -0.93 2.97 4.30
C ALA A 104 -2.23 2.40 3.74
N LEU A 105 -3.19 2.07 4.61
CA LEU A 105 -4.45 1.47 4.19
C LEU A 105 -5.23 2.38 3.22
N ALA A 106 -5.14 3.70 3.37
CA ALA A 106 -5.77 4.68 2.49
C ALA A 106 -5.33 4.59 1.01
N THR A 107 -4.28 3.83 0.72
CA THR A 107 -3.80 3.53 -0.64
C THR A 107 -3.59 2.04 -0.90
N ALA A 108 -4.03 1.17 0.06
CA ALA A 108 -3.81 -0.27 0.03
C ALA A 108 -5.10 -1.13 0.01
N VAL A 109 -6.26 -0.54 -0.27
CA VAL A 109 -7.53 -1.29 -0.45
C VAL A 109 -7.59 -1.84 -1.88
N GLY A 110 -6.88 -2.93 -2.12
CA GLY A 110 -6.75 -3.56 -3.44
C GLY A 110 -7.49 -4.89 -3.57
N ASN A 111 -7.66 -5.34 -4.81
CA ASN A 111 -8.09 -6.71 -5.12
C ASN A 111 -7.01 -7.72 -4.70
N GLU A 112 -5.75 -7.34 -4.84
CA GLU A 112 -4.61 -8.04 -4.27
C GLU A 112 -3.69 -7.06 -3.56
N VAL A 113 -3.04 -7.53 -2.51
CA VAL A 113 -1.98 -6.82 -1.80
C VAL A 113 -0.75 -7.70 -1.84
N TRP A 114 0.31 -7.19 -2.44
CA TRP A 114 1.61 -7.83 -2.45
C TRP A 114 2.57 -7.09 -1.53
N MET A 115 3.63 -7.74 -1.15
CA MET A 115 4.58 -7.17 -0.21
C MET A 115 5.99 -7.59 -0.60
N MET A 116 6.94 -6.66 -0.60
CA MET A 116 8.35 -7.01 -0.75
C MET A 116 8.82 -7.83 0.45
N GLU A 117 9.82 -8.67 0.21
CA GLU A 117 10.31 -9.68 1.16
C GLU A 117 10.62 -9.11 2.54
N ASN A 118 11.29 -7.94 2.58
CA ASN A 118 11.67 -7.28 3.83
C ASN A 118 10.77 -6.09 4.22
N ALA A 119 9.64 -5.91 3.54
CA ALA A 119 8.67 -4.89 3.91
C ALA A 119 7.92 -5.26 5.20
N THR A 120 7.34 -4.27 5.86
CA THR A 120 6.49 -4.44 7.03
C THR A 120 5.12 -3.84 6.79
N TYR A 121 4.07 -4.47 7.34
CA TYR A 121 2.71 -3.95 7.28
C TYR A 121 2.04 -4.11 8.64
N SER A 122 1.69 -3.00 9.29
CA SER A 122 1.17 -3.03 10.65
C SER A 122 0.22 -1.88 10.94
N ILE A 123 -0.63 -2.07 11.95
CA ILE A 123 -1.56 -1.03 12.42
C ILE A 123 -0.86 0.09 13.19
N LEU A 124 0.27 -0.20 13.87
CA LEU A 124 1.06 0.74 14.65
C LEU A 124 2.49 0.21 14.79
N SER A 125 3.40 1.04 15.32
CA SER A 125 4.77 0.60 15.57
C SER A 125 4.84 -0.41 16.73
N PRO A 126 5.87 -1.26 16.79
CA PRO A 126 6.09 -2.17 17.92
C PRO A 126 6.19 -1.44 19.27
N GLU A 127 6.80 -0.26 19.31
CA GLU A 127 6.87 0.59 20.50
C GLU A 127 5.48 1.07 20.93
N GLY A 128 4.65 1.48 19.96
CA GLY A 128 3.27 1.87 20.19
C GLY A 128 2.42 0.71 20.71
N PHE A 129 2.57 -0.46 20.12
CA PHE A 129 1.90 -1.70 20.57
C PHE A 129 2.28 -2.04 22.02
N ALA A 130 3.58 -2.09 22.33
CA ALA A 130 4.09 -2.38 23.66
C ALA A 130 3.63 -1.35 24.70
N SER A 131 3.65 -0.06 24.36
CA SER A 131 3.17 1.02 25.21
C SER A 131 1.67 0.88 25.53
N ILE A 132 0.85 0.58 24.54
CA ILE A 132 -0.61 0.48 24.72
C ILE A 132 -0.99 -0.76 25.53
N LEU A 133 -0.49 -1.94 25.15
CA LEU A 133 -0.90 -3.20 25.76
C LEU A 133 -0.14 -3.54 27.03
N TRP A 134 1.15 -3.27 27.06
CA TRP A 134 2.01 -3.68 28.19
C TRP A 134 2.47 -2.53 29.07
N LYS A 135 2.16 -1.28 28.69
CA LYS A 135 2.59 -0.05 29.38
C LYS A 135 4.10 0.09 29.47
N ASP A 136 4.83 -0.49 28.52
CA ASP A 136 6.28 -0.56 28.48
C ASP A 136 6.79 -0.54 27.03
N ALA A 137 7.26 0.62 26.55
CA ALA A 137 7.76 0.80 25.20
C ALA A 137 9.08 0.04 24.92
N ASP A 138 9.86 -0.27 25.96
CA ASP A 138 11.16 -0.95 25.82
C ASP A 138 10.99 -2.41 25.37
N ARG A 139 9.78 -2.96 25.46
CA ARG A 139 9.42 -4.29 24.96
C ARG A 139 9.08 -4.32 23.46
N ALA A 140 9.50 -3.33 22.69
CA ALA A 140 9.22 -3.23 21.26
C ALA A 140 9.67 -4.48 20.46
N ARG A 141 10.80 -5.09 20.82
CA ARG A 141 11.27 -6.32 20.17
C ARG A 141 10.29 -7.48 20.35
N GLU A 142 9.84 -7.73 21.58
CA GLU A 142 8.84 -8.75 21.86
C GLU A 142 7.51 -8.43 21.16
N ALA A 143 7.13 -7.16 21.11
CA ALA A 143 5.96 -6.70 20.39
C ALA A 143 6.04 -7.03 18.89
N SER A 144 7.18 -6.82 18.25
CA SER A 144 7.34 -7.10 16.82
C SER A 144 7.15 -8.59 16.48
N GLU A 145 7.56 -9.49 17.39
CA GLU A 145 7.37 -10.94 17.24
C GLU A 145 5.88 -11.34 17.36
N VAL A 146 5.15 -10.70 18.27
CA VAL A 146 3.72 -10.98 18.51
C VAL A 146 2.83 -10.40 17.41
N MET A 147 3.21 -9.26 16.84
CA MET A 147 2.39 -8.52 15.89
C MET A 147 2.28 -9.17 14.50
N ASN A 148 3.18 -10.10 14.16
CA ASN A 148 3.18 -10.79 12.85
C ASN A 148 3.15 -9.80 11.68
N ILE A 149 4.10 -8.88 11.62
CA ILE A 149 4.12 -7.76 10.65
C ILE A 149 4.96 -8.02 9.40
N THR A 150 5.61 -9.18 9.32
CA THR A 150 6.49 -9.54 8.20
C THR A 150 5.71 -10.04 7.00
N SER A 151 6.34 -10.04 5.83
CA SER A 151 5.72 -10.54 4.60
C SER A 151 5.35 -12.02 4.70
N GLU A 152 6.17 -12.85 5.36
CA GLU A 152 5.91 -14.27 5.56
C GLU A 152 4.72 -14.52 6.50
N ASP A 153 4.65 -13.77 7.61
CA ASP A 153 3.53 -13.87 8.54
C ASP A 153 2.22 -13.47 7.87
N LEU A 154 2.21 -12.34 7.18
CA LEU A 154 1.01 -11.83 6.53
C LEU A 154 0.58 -12.69 5.35
N LYS A 155 1.52 -13.34 4.67
CA LYS A 155 1.22 -14.36 3.65
C LYS A 155 0.58 -15.61 4.28
N ARG A 156 1.15 -16.10 5.38
CA ARG A 156 0.62 -17.24 6.15
C ARG A 156 -0.79 -16.96 6.69
N LEU A 157 -1.04 -15.72 7.14
CA LEU A 157 -2.35 -15.26 7.63
C LEU A 157 -3.35 -14.96 6.50
N GLY A 158 -2.91 -14.98 5.25
CA GLY A 158 -3.77 -14.68 4.10
C GLY A 158 -4.05 -13.18 3.89
N VAL A 159 -3.36 -12.29 4.61
CA VAL A 159 -3.51 -10.83 4.49
C VAL A 159 -2.94 -10.31 3.17
N ILE A 160 -1.90 -10.95 2.66
CA ILE A 160 -1.31 -10.64 1.36
C ILE A 160 -1.35 -11.85 0.42
N GLU A 161 -1.43 -11.59 -0.88
CA GLU A 161 -1.49 -12.63 -1.90
C GLU A 161 -0.13 -13.06 -2.40
N ARG A 162 0.91 -12.19 -2.31
CA ARG A 162 2.23 -12.51 -2.89
C ARG A 162 3.36 -11.80 -2.14
N ILE A 163 4.48 -12.52 -1.98
CA ILE A 163 5.76 -11.95 -1.56
C ILE A 163 6.58 -11.67 -2.83
N VAL A 164 7.11 -10.47 -2.94
CA VAL A 164 8.00 -10.03 -4.03
C VAL A 164 9.44 -10.21 -3.56
N PRO A 165 10.25 -11.06 -4.19
CA PRO A 165 11.62 -11.32 -3.77
C PRO A 165 12.52 -10.10 -3.98
N GLU A 166 13.45 -9.89 -3.07
CA GLU A 166 14.39 -8.76 -3.12
C GLU A 166 15.81 -9.18 -3.55
N TYR A 167 16.06 -10.49 -3.69
CA TYR A 167 17.35 -11.05 -4.13
C TYR A 167 18.55 -10.62 -3.27
N GLY A 168 18.34 -10.47 -1.97
CA GLY A 168 19.35 -10.05 -0.99
C GLY A 168 19.27 -8.59 -0.56
N GLY A 169 18.33 -7.82 -1.13
CA GLY A 169 18.03 -6.44 -0.77
C GLY A 169 17.57 -5.61 -1.98
N ALA A 170 16.67 -4.67 -1.73
CA ALA A 170 16.14 -3.81 -2.79
C ALA A 170 17.07 -2.60 -3.01
N ASP A 171 18.08 -2.77 -3.84
CA ASP A 171 19.05 -1.73 -4.19
C ASP A 171 19.27 -1.61 -5.71
N GLN A 172 20.25 -0.81 -6.11
CA GLN A 172 20.52 -0.54 -7.51
C GLN A 172 20.99 -1.79 -8.28
N SER A 173 21.56 -2.80 -7.60
CA SER A 173 22.04 -4.05 -8.23
C SER A 173 20.91 -5.03 -8.49
N THR A 174 19.82 -4.97 -7.72
CA THR A 174 18.69 -5.91 -7.78
C THR A 174 17.45 -5.32 -8.46
N VAL A 175 17.43 -4.00 -8.73
CA VAL A 175 16.26 -3.30 -9.29
C VAL A 175 15.76 -3.88 -10.61
N GLU A 176 16.65 -4.34 -11.47
CA GLU A 176 16.26 -4.95 -12.76
C GLU A 176 15.60 -6.31 -12.56
N ALA A 177 16.12 -7.14 -11.65
CA ALA A 177 15.56 -8.45 -11.33
C ALA A 177 14.17 -8.30 -10.67
N ILE A 178 14.06 -7.40 -9.68
CA ILE A 178 12.79 -7.07 -9.01
C ILE A 178 11.78 -6.52 -10.03
N GLY A 179 12.20 -5.60 -10.90
CA GLY A 179 11.37 -5.02 -11.95
C GLY A 179 10.90 -6.07 -12.96
N GLY A 180 11.76 -7.02 -13.34
CA GLY A 180 11.40 -8.15 -14.18
C GLY A 180 10.34 -9.04 -13.54
N TYR A 181 10.54 -9.42 -12.28
CA TYR A 181 9.56 -10.18 -11.51
C TYR A 181 8.22 -9.45 -11.42
N LEU A 182 8.24 -8.19 -11.02
CA LEU A 182 7.01 -7.38 -10.93
C LEU A 182 6.30 -7.28 -12.28
N LYS A 183 7.04 -7.02 -13.37
CA LYS A 183 6.47 -6.92 -14.71
C LYS A 183 5.70 -8.17 -15.10
N GLU A 184 6.30 -9.35 -14.90
CA GLU A 184 5.68 -10.63 -15.24
C GLU A 184 4.40 -10.87 -14.44
N HIS A 185 4.49 -10.73 -13.12
CA HIS A 185 3.36 -11.05 -12.25
C HIS A 185 2.26 -9.98 -12.24
N ILE A 186 2.58 -8.71 -12.50
CA ILE A 186 1.55 -7.69 -12.73
C ILE A 186 0.76 -8.02 -14.01
N LYS A 187 1.40 -8.56 -15.05
CA LYS A 187 0.68 -9.02 -16.24
C LYS A 187 -0.28 -10.17 -15.92
N GLU A 188 0.15 -11.15 -15.13
CA GLU A 188 -0.73 -12.23 -14.65
C GLU A 188 -1.93 -11.66 -13.88
N PHE A 189 -1.68 -10.73 -12.94
CA PHE A 189 -2.74 -10.03 -12.22
C PHE A 189 -3.72 -9.36 -13.19
N LEU A 190 -3.24 -8.59 -14.16
CA LEU A 190 -4.11 -7.90 -15.11
C LEU A 190 -4.93 -8.87 -15.98
N GLN A 191 -4.32 -9.99 -16.37
CA GLN A 191 -5.00 -11.04 -17.15
C GLN A 191 -6.17 -11.68 -16.38
N LYS A 192 -6.03 -11.87 -15.06
CA LYS A 192 -7.09 -12.41 -14.20
C LYS A 192 -8.41 -11.63 -14.32
N TYR A 193 -8.32 -10.32 -14.51
CA TYR A 193 -9.51 -9.43 -14.58
C TYR A 193 -10.01 -9.20 -16.01
N THR A 194 -9.38 -9.81 -17.01
CA THR A 194 -9.82 -9.68 -18.40
C THR A 194 -11.20 -10.32 -18.58
N GLY A 195 -12.15 -9.54 -19.06
CA GLY A 195 -13.53 -9.99 -19.27
C GLY A 195 -14.45 -9.91 -18.05
N MET A 196 -13.93 -9.55 -16.86
CA MET A 196 -14.77 -9.28 -15.69
C MET A 196 -15.46 -7.91 -15.81
N THR A 197 -16.70 -7.84 -15.30
CA THR A 197 -17.39 -6.55 -15.19
C THR A 197 -16.85 -5.76 -14.00
N GLY A 198 -17.07 -4.44 -14.01
CA GLY A 198 -16.64 -3.59 -12.88
C GLY A 198 -17.30 -3.97 -11.56
N GLU A 199 -18.56 -4.45 -11.61
CA GLU A 199 -19.27 -4.96 -10.44
C GLU A 199 -18.62 -6.23 -9.87
N GLN A 200 -18.22 -7.16 -10.72
CA GLN A 200 -17.51 -8.38 -10.31
C GLN A 200 -16.16 -8.06 -9.67
N ILE A 201 -15.43 -7.09 -10.21
CA ILE A 201 -14.15 -6.64 -9.66
C ILE A 201 -14.32 -5.99 -8.28
N ALA A 202 -15.34 -5.14 -8.11
CA ALA A 202 -15.64 -4.52 -6.82
C ALA A 202 -16.12 -5.56 -5.79
N GLU A 203 -16.96 -6.52 -6.19
CA GLU A 203 -17.44 -7.60 -5.32
C GLU A 203 -16.30 -8.51 -4.86
N GLU A 204 -15.38 -8.90 -5.74
CA GLU A 204 -14.20 -9.68 -5.35
C GLU A 204 -13.35 -8.96 -4.29
N ARG A 205 -13.18 -7.64 -4.44
CA ARG A 205 -12.49 -6.80 -3.43
C ARG A 205 -13.26 -6.78 -2.12
N TYR A 206 -14.56 -6.60 -2.15
CA TYR A 206 -15.42 -6.62 -0.97
C TYR A 206 -15.32 -7.96 -0.24
N GLU A 207 -15.47 -9.09 -0.93
CA GLU A 207 -15.36 -10.43 -0.36
C GLU A 207 -13.96 -10.71 0.21
N ARG A 208 -12.90 -10.15 -0.41
CA ARG A 208 -11.54 -10.24 0.12
C ARG A 208 -11.44 -9.65 1.53
N PHE A 209 -11.97 -8.46 1.75
CA PHE A 209 -11.90 -7.78 3.06
C PHE A 209 -12.91 -8.32 4.08
N ARG A 210 -13.93 -9.03 3.66
CA ARG A 210 -14.88 -9.68 4.57
C ARG A 210 -14.37 -10.96 5.24
N LYS A 211 -13.22 -11.44 4.84
CA LYS A 211 -12.59 -12.64 5.43
C LYS A 211 -11.96 -12.38 6.81
N TYR A 212 -11.79 -11.10 7.19
CA TYR A 212 -11.10 -10.68 8.42
C TYR A 212 -12.02 -10.18 9.50
#